data_e17ecfcafaaff5a7b720be6e39407c8b
#
_entry.id   e17ecfcafaaff5a7b720be6e39407c8b
#
_cell.length_a   1.000
_cell.length_b   1.000
_cell.length_c   1.000
_cell.angle_alpha   90.00
_cell.angle_beta   90.00
_cell.angle_gamma   90.00
#
_symmetry.space_group_name_H-M   'P 1'
#
loop_
_entity.id
_entity.type
_entity.pdbx_description
1 polymer ?
#
loop_
_entity_poly.entity_id
_entity_poly.type
_entity_poly.pdbx_seq_one_letter_code
_entity_poly.pdbx_strand_id
1 'polypeptide(L)'
;MATIQKIDNLKSTSYRVLIRKKSFKTLTKTFPTKKLAKEFALSMESDISAMMSIRGRSSNTLFKHLVDEYLLKEYTGSRPKAQAKILEFWTDIIGERVIMDITKNDIYVALELLPSNFSNATINRYKAAISVVFSYACNALDLPENPVRKIPSLPENNERIRFLSEAERTRLFSTCRASHWDKLY
;
A
#
# COMPACT_ATOMS: atom_id res chain seq x y z
N MET A 1 12.08 20.14 -17.13
CA MET A 1 13.24 21.05 -17.28
C MET A 1 13.38 21.92 -16.04
N ALA A 2 14.58 21.98 -15.52
CA ALA A 2 14.91 22.89 -14.43
C ALA A 2 15.18 24.30 -14.97
N THR A 3 14.64 25.32 -14.31
CA THR A 3 14.88 26.72 -14.64
C THR A 3 15.71 27.34 -13.55
N ILE A 4 16.84 27.99 -13.90
CA ILE A 4 17.70 28.68 -12.93
C ILE A 4 17.48 30.19 -13.12
N GLN A 5 17.03 30.84 -12.06
CA GLN A 5 16.81 32.29 -12.01
C GLN A 5 17.90 32.95 -11.14
N LYS A 6 18.51 33.99 -11.64
CA LYS A 6 19.40 34.85 -10.87
C LYS A 6 18.56 35.82 -10.04
N ILE A 7 18.84 35.94 -8.76
CA ILE A 7 18.21 36.88 -7.85
C ILE A 7 19.31 37.78 -7.31
N ASP A 8 19.27 39.04 -7.70
CA ASP A 8 20.18 40.06 -7.20
C ASP A 8 19.50 40.80 -6.03
N ASN A 9 20.04 40.62 -4.84
CA ASN A 9 19.67 41.36 -3.65
C ASN A 9 20.71 42.48 -3.38
N LEU A 10 20.35 43.51 -2.66
CA LEU A 10 21.22 44.65 -2.34
C LEU A 10 22.61 44.30 -1.75
N LYS A 11 22.74 43.10 -1.15
CA LYS A 11 23.98 42.67 -0.47
C LYS A 11 24.58 41.36 -1.02
N SER A 12 23.86 40.61 -1.88
CA SER A 12 24.36 39.35 -2.41
C SER A 12 23.57 38.86 -3.61
N THR A 13 24.21 38.16 -4.54
CA THR A 13 23.59 37.45 -5.66
C THR A 13 23.31 36.01 -5.28
N SER A 14 22.10 35.54 -5.53
CA SER A 14 21.70 34.15 -5.32
C SER A 14 21.06 33.56 -6.56
N TYR A 15 21.04 32.23 -6.65
CA TYR A 15 20.49 31.50 -7.80
C TYR A 15 19.39 30.57 -7.34
N ARG A 16 18.18 30.79 -7.82
CA ARG A 16 17.01 29.97 -7.52
C ARG A 16 16.80 28.95 -8.61
N VAL A 17 16.76 27.68 -8.21
CA VAL A 17 16.41 26.57 -9.08
C VAL A 17 14.92 26.28 -8.92
N LEU A 18 14.19 26.24 -10.04
CA LEU A 18 12.79 25.83 -10.10
C LEU A 18 12.70 24.58 -10.98
N ILE A 19 12.24 23.49 -10.41
CA ILE A 19 11.98 22.26 -11.14
C ILE A 19 10.48 22.06 -11.22
N ARG A 20 9.93 22.19 -12.42
CA ARG A 20 8.51 21.99 -12.71
C ARG A 20 8.36 20.79 -13.61
N LYS A 21 7.60 19.79 -13.18
CA LYS A 21 7.27 18.63 -14.01
C LYS A 21 5.81 18.24 -13.77
N LYS A 22 5.11 17.86 -14.85
CA LYS A 22 3.74 17.37 -14.80
C LYS A 22 3.68 16.20 -13.83
N SER A 23 2.78 16.19 -12.89
CA SER A 23 2.61 15.18 -11.83
C SER A 23 3.58 15.26 -10.63
N PHE A 24 4.41 16.32 -10.51
CA PHE A 24 5.23 16.53 -9.32
C PHE A 24 4.99 17.91 -8.72
N LYS A 25 5.05 18.00 -7.39
CA LYS A 25 5.04 19.28 -6.70
C LYS A 25 6.28 20.09 -7.13
N THR A 26 6.09 21.34 -7.52
CA THR A 26 7.19 22.22 -7.92
C THR A 26 8.23 22.30 -6.80
N LEU A 27 9.47 21.94 -7.12
CA LEU A 27 10.60 22.05 -6.19
C LEU A 27 11.30 23.37 -6.44
N THR A 28 11.49 24.16 -5.36
CA THR A 28 12.23 25.43 -5.40
C THR A 28 13.33 25.41 -4.36
N LYS A 29 14.57 25.70 -4.77
CA LYS A 29 15.71 25.80 -3.87
C LYS A 29 16.66 26.92 -4.32
N THR A 30 17.25 27.66 -3.36
CA THR A 30 18.14 28.80 -3.63
C THR A 30 19.57 28.46 -3.22
N PHE A 31 20.54 28.85 -4.06
CA PHE A 31 21.97 28.59 -3.89
C PHE A 31 22.78 29.87 -3.98
N PRO A 32 23.91 29.96 -3.27
CA PRO A 32 24.79 31.14 -3.32
C PRO A 32 25.57 31.26 -4.63
N THR A 33 25.78 30.16 -5.35
CA THR A 33 26.54 30.14 -6.59
C THR A 33 25.80 29.46 -7.73
N LYS A 34 26.06 29.93 -8.96
CA LYS A 34 25.47 29.36 -10.19
C LYS A 34 25.93 27.92 -10.41
N LYS A 35 27.15 27.56 -9.97
CA LYS A 35 27.72 26.21 -10.11
C LYS A 35 26.90 25.21 -9.29
N LEU A 36 26.70 25.50 -8.00
CA LEU A 36 25.89 24.66 -7.11
C LEU A 36 24.43 24.54 -7.58
N ALA A 37 23.87 25.63 -8.11
CA ALA A 37 22.52 25.60 -8.68
C ALA A 37 22.43 24.67 -9.90
N LYS A 38 23.45 24.66 -10.78
CA LYS A 38 23.51 23.75 -11.94
C LYS A 38 23.71 22.30 -11.54
N GLU A 39 24.62 22.03 -10.61
CA GLU A 39 24.87 20.67 -10.11
C GLU A 39 23.61 20.06 -9.48
N PHE A 40 22.93 20.84 -8.64
CA PHE A 40 21.67 20.43 -8.04
C PHE A 40 20.58 20.19 -9.09
N ALA A 41 20.46 21.07 -10.11
CA ALA A 41 19.48 20.90 -11.19
C ALA A 41 19.74 19.60 -11.98
N LEU A 42 21.01 19.31 -12.32
CA LEU A 42 21.40 18.10 -13.05
C LEU A 42 21.16 16.83 -12.21
N SER A 43 21.55 16.83 -10.93
CA SER A 43 21.29 15.71 -10.02
C SER A 43 19.78 15.40 -9.92
N MET A 44 18.97 16.43 -9.69
CA MET A 44 17.53 16.27 -9.58
C MET A 44 16.87 15.85 -10.91
N GLU A 45 17.34 16.33 -12.04
CA GLU A 45 16.83 15.89 -13.36
C GLU A 45 17.20 14.44 -13.65
N SER A 46 18.41 14.01 -13.27
CA SER A 46 18.86 12.60 -13.35
C SER A 46 18.00 11.70 -12.46
N ASP A 47 17.82 12.07 -11.20
CA ASP A 47 17.00 11.30 -10.24
C ASP A 47 15.53 11.21 -10.69
N ILE A 48 14.96 12.31 -11.19
CA ILE A 48 13.61 12.33 -11.73
C ILE A 48 13.53 11.52 -13.04
N SER A 49 14.55 11.54 -13.87
CA SER A 49 14.61 10.74 -15.10
C SER A 49 14.72 9.26 -14.80
N ALA A 50 15.55 8.88 -13.81
CA ALA A 50 15.64 7.51 -13.30
C ALA A 50 14.29 7.06 -12.69
N MET A 51 13.67 7.87 -11.87
CA MET A 51 12.32 7.61 -11.33
C MET A 51 11.26 7.46 -12.44
N MET A 52 11.35 8.22 -13.53
CA MET A 52 10.40 8.12 -14.64
C MET A 52 10.63 6.91 -15.53
N SER A 53 11.86 6.44 -15.68
CA SER A 53 12.15 5.19 -16.40
C SER A 53 11.62 3.97 -15.63
N ILE A 54 11.66 4.02 -14.31
CA ILE A 54 11.04 3.02 -13.41
C ILE A 54 9.50 3.13 -13.46
N ARG A 55 8.96 4.34 -13.58
CA ARG A 55 7.51 4.60 -13.70
C ARG A 55 6.85 4.04 -14.97
N GLY A 56 7.58 3.57 -15.95
CA GLY A 56 7.05 3.24 -17.27
C GLY A 56 5.90 2.22 -17.29
N ARG A 57 5.87 1.22 -16.41
CA ARG A 57 4.79 0.24 -16.30
C ARG A 57 3.78 0.61 -15.20
N SER A 58 4.25 1.03 -14.05
CA SER A 58 3.41 1.38 -12.89
C SER A 58 2.64 2.69 -13.07
N SER A 59 3.10 3.60 -13.94
CA SER A 59 2.48 4.92 -14.12
C SER A 59 1.11 4.93 -14.80
N ASN A 60 0.70 3.81 -15.42
CA ASN A 60 -0.58 3.70 -16.12
C ASN A 60 -1.44 2.53 -15.63
N THR A 61 -0.95 1.74 -14.68
CA THR A 61 -1.71 0.59 -14.16
C THR A 61 -2.75 1.06 -13.15
N LEU A 62 -4.03 0.85 -13.46
CA LEU A 62 -5.12 1.10 -12.52
C LEU A 62 -5.16 0.01 -11.45
N PHE A 63 -5.57 0.39 -10.24
CA PHE A 63 -5.64 -0.54 -9.12
C PHE A 63 -6.54 -1.75 -9.43
N LYS A 64 -7.69 -1.55 -10.09
CA LYS A 64 -8.59 -2.65 -10.49
C LYS A 64 -7.90 -3.70 -11.37
N HIS A 65 -7.12 -3.29 -12.36
CA HIS A 65 -6.39 -4.23 -13.23
C HIS A 65 -5.34 -5.02 -12.47
N LEU A 66 -4.70 -4.38 -11.48
CA LEU A 66 -3.75 -5.06 -10.63
C LEU A 66 -4.40 -6.09 -9.72
N VAL A 67 -5.60 -5.80 -9.19
CA VAL A 67 -6.39 -6.74 -8.39
C VAL A 67 -6.75 -7.97 -9.22
N ASP A 68 -7.23 -7.77 -10.45
CA ASP A 68 -7.58 -8.86 -11.37
C ASP A 68 -6.36 -9.73 -11.68
N GLU A 69 -5.23 -9.10 -11.97
CA GLU A 69 -3.97 -9.78 -12.25
C GLU A 69 -3.46 -10.57 -11.04
N TYR A 70 -3.51 -9.99 -9.84
CA TYR A 70 -3.15 -10.64 -8.59
C TYR A 70 -4.02 -11.88 -8.32
N LEU A 71 -5.34 -11.76 -8.45
CA LEU A 71 -6.27 -12.87 -8.23
C LEU A 71 -6.06 -14.01 -9.21
N LEU A 72 -5.68 -13.69 -10.45
CA LEU A 72 -5.46 -14.68 -11.51
C LEU A 72 -4.12 -15.40 -11.39
N LYS A 73 -3.05 -14.67 -11.06
CA LYS A 73 -1.67 -15.18 -11.18
C LYS A 73 -1.01 -15.56 -9.86
N GLU A 74 -1.32 -14.84 -8.78
CA GLU A 74 -0.55 -14.94 -7.53
C GLU A 74 -1.36 -15.51 -6.37
N TYR A 75 -2.70 -15.39 -6.41
CA TYR A 75 -3.50 -15.84 -5.28
C TYR A 75 -3.54 -17.38 -5.18
N THR A 76 -2.93 -17.92 -4.14
CA THR A 76 -2.87 -19.37 -3.85
C THR A 76 -3.74 -19.80 -2.66
N GLY A 77 -4.52 -18.87 -2.09
CA GLY A 77 -5.32 -19.13 -0.89
C GLY A 77 -6.52 -20.06 -1.14
N SER A 78 -6.96 -20.74 -0.09
CA SER A 78 -8.08 -21.71 -0.15
C SER A 78 -9.47 -21.08 -0.31
N ARG A 79 -9.60 -19.75 -0.19
CA ARG A 79 -10.89 -19.03 -0.21
C ARG A 79 -10.93 -17.90 -1.24
N PRO A 80 -10.82 -18.19 -2.55
CA PRO A 80 -10.73 -17.15 -3.58
C PRO A 80 -11.96 -16.24 -3.63
N LYS A 81 -13.18 -16.78 -3.47
CA LYS A 81 -14.42 -15.99 -3.46
C LYS A 81 -14.48 -14.99 -2.31
N ALA A 82 -14.02 -15.38 -1.11
CA ALA A 82 -13.99 -14.47 0.03
C ALA A 82 -12.95 -13.38 -0.14
N GLN A 83 -11.78 -13.71 -0.68
CA GLN A 83 -10.74 -12.74 -0.98
C GLN A 83 -11.18 -11.75 -2.05
N ALA A 84 -11.81 -12.23 -3.13
CA ALA A 84 -12.34 -11.39 -4.19
C ALA A 84 -13.36 -10.38 -3.66
N LYS A 85 -14.30 -10.82 -2.79
CA LYS A 85 -15.29 -9.93 -2.17
C LYS A 85 -14.66 -8.81 -1.31
N ILE A 86 -13.59 -9.12 -0.59
CA ILE A 86 -12.86 -8.09 0.18
C ILE A 86 -12.15 -7.12 -0.77
N LEU A 87 -11.55 -7.61 -1.85
CA LEU A 87 -10.87 -6.76 -2.83
C LEU A 87 -11.84 -5.95 -3.69
N GLU A 88 -13.07 -6.43 -3.92
CA GLU A 88 -14.16 -5.69 -4.58
C GLU A 88 -14.44 -4.37 -3.86
N PHE A 89 -14.56 -4.38 -2.52
CA PHE A 89 -14.70 -3.17 -1.72
C PHE A 89 -13.60 -2.12 -2.04
N TRP A 90 -12.34 -2.57 -2.16
CA TRP A 90 -11.23 -1.68 -2.50
C TRP A 90 -11.31 -1.19 -3.95
N THR A 91 -11.73 -2.07 -4.86
CA THR A 91 -11.88 -1.73 -6.27
C THR A 91 -12.99 -0.70 -6.49
N ASP A 92 -14.07 -0.77 -5.73
CA ASP A 92 -15.17 0.21 -5.80
C ASP A 92 -14.73 1.62 -5.38
N ILE A 93 -13.82 1.73 -4.40
CA ILE A 93 -13.39 3.03 -3.86
C ILE A 93 -12.20 3.61 -4.62
N ILE A 94 -11.19 2.80 -4.90
CA ILE A 94 -9.92 3.27 -5.47
C ILE A 94 -9.54 2.59 -6.79
N GLY A 95 -10.41 1.76 -7.36
CA GLY A 95 -10.12 0.95 -8.55
C GLY A 95 -9.70 1.74 -9.77
N GLU A 96 -10.28 2.91 -9.99
CA GLU A 96 -9.98 3.80 -11.12
C GLU A 96 -8.71 4.66 -10.90
N ARG A 97 -8.08 4.54 -9.75
CA ARG A 97 -6.85 5.30 -9.47
C ARG A 97 -5.63 4.54 -9.98
N VAL A 98 -4.65 5.31 -10.44
CA VAL A 98 -3.33 4.76 -10.78
C VAL A 98 -2.63 4.33 -9.50
N ILE A 99 -2.04 3.14 -9.50
CA ILE A 99 -1.45 2.54 -8.30
C ILE A 99 -0.35 3.40 -7.65
N MET A 100 0.40 4.15 -8.46
CA MET A 100 1.46 5.06 -7.99
C MET A 100 0.92 6.28 -7.24
N ASP A 101 -0.33 6.65 -7.46
CA ASP A 101 -0.95 7.85 -6.88
C ASP A 101 -1.77 7.52 -5.63
N ILE A 102 -1.87 6.23 -5.27
CA ILE A 102 -2.56 5.80 -4.05
C ILE A 102 -1.64 6.00 -2.85
N THR A 103 -2.09 6.84 -1.94
CA THR A 103 -1.35 7.19 -0.73
C THR A 103 -1.87 6.45 0.51
N LYS A 104 -1.09 6.47 1.59
CA LYS A 104 -1.53 6.00 2.91
C LYS A 104 -2.85 6.68 3.34
N ASN A 105 -3.02 7.97 3.04
CA ASN A 105 -4.23 8.71 3.42
C ASN A 105 -5.47 8.24 2.68
N ASP A 106 -5.35 7.89 1.40
CA ASP A 106 -6.46 7.32 0.62
C ASP A 106 -6.95 6.01 1.22
N ILE A 107 -6.01 5.20 1.72
CA ILE A 107 -6.32 3.92 2.36
C ILE A 107 -7.00 4.15 3.72
N TYR A 108 -6.57 5.15 4.50
CA TYR A 108 -7.24 5.51 5.75
C TYR A 108 -8.69 5.93 5.51
N VAL A 109 -8.92 6.85 4.58
CA VAL A 109 -10.26 7.32 4.21
C VAL A 109 -11.13 6.14 3.76
N ALA A 110 -10.59 5.23 2.96
CA ALA A 110 -11.33 4.06 2.53
C ALA A 110 -11.67 3.10 3.69
N LEU A 111 -10.76 2.92 4.67
CA LEU A 111 -11.05 2.11 5.86
C LEU A 111 -12.16 2.70 6.73
N GLU A 112 -12.30 4.03 6.78
CA GLU A 112 -13.38 4.72 7.49
C GLU A 112 -14.76 4.52 6.85
N LEU A 113 -14.81 4.14 5.57
CA LEU A 113 -16.05 3.80 4.86
C LEU A 113 -16.55 2.38 5.17
N LEU A 114 -15.77 1.56 5.86
CA LEU A 114 -16.23 0.25 6.31
C LEU A 114 -17.37 0.38 7.32
N PRO A 115 -18.33 -0.56 7.34
CA PRO A 115 -19.43 -0.54 8.29
C PRO A 115 -18.95 -0.43 9.75
N SER A 116 -19.56 0.46 10.52
CA SER A 116 -19.18 0.74 11.92
C SER A 116 -19.38 -0.46 12.87
N ASN A 117 -20.15 -1.45 12.46
CA ASN A 117 -20.37 -2.70 13.21
C ASN A 117 -19.26 -3.75 12.97
N PHE A 118 -18.28 -3.46 12.11
CA PHE A 118 -17.17 -4.38 11.88
C PHE A 118 -16.23 -4.39 13.10
N SER A 119 -15.80 -5.60 13.48
CA SER A 119 -14.76 -5.76 14.50
C SER A 119 -13.40 -5.33 13.97
N ASN A 120 -12.49 -4.95 14.89
CA ASN A 120 -11.11 -4.61 14.55
C ASN A 120 -10.41 -5.71 13.75
N ALA A 121 -10.70 -6.98 14.07
CA ALA A 121 -10.18 -8.13 13.33
C ALA A 121 -10.66 -8.14 11.87
N THR A 122 -11.91 -7.76 11.62
CA THR A 122 -12.46 -7.65 10.27
C THR A 122 -11.78 -6.51 9.50
N ILE A 123 -11.67 -5.33 10.10
CA ILE A 123 -10.98 -4.17 9.50
C ILE A 123 -9.52 -4.52 9.17
N ASN A 124 -8.81 -5.18 10.08
CA ASN A 124 -7.45 -5.65 9.85
C ASN A 124 -7.36 -6.65 8.67
N ARG A 125 -8.38 -7.50 8.46
CA ARG A 125 -8.45 -8.39 7.28
C ARG A 125 -8.58 -7.63 5.97
N TYR A 126 -9.44 -6.59 5.93
CA TYR A 126 -9.55 -5.72 4.76
C TYR A 126 -8.22 -5.03 4.45
N LYS A 127 -7.55 -4.50 5.49
CA LYS A 127 -6.22 -3.90 5.37
C LYS A 127 -5.16 -4.91 4.89
N ALA A 128 -5.18 -6.13 5.41
CA ALA A 128 -4.24 -7.18 5.00
C ALA A 128 -4.45 -7.57 3.53
N ALA A 129 -5.70 -7.67 3.07
CA ALA A 129 -6.01 -8.02 1.69
C ALA A 129 -5.43 -7.01 0.69
N ILE A 130 -5.61 -5.70 0.92
CA ILE A 130 -5.02 -4.67 0.05
C ILE A 130 -3.49 -4.64 0.17
N SER A 131 -2.93 -4.90 1.36
CA SER A 131 -1.48 -4.94 1.57
C SER A 131 -0.79 -6.00 0.72
N VAL A 132 -1.42 -7.16 0.52
CA VAL A 132 -0.86 -8.22 -0.33
C VAL A 132 -0.86 -7.78 -1.79
N VAL A 133 -1.92 -7.13 -2.29
CA VAL A 133 -1.97 -6.57 -3.65
C VAL A 133 -0.87 -5.53 -3.87
N PHE A 134 -0.64 -4.62 -2.90
CA PHE A 134 0.47 -3.66 -3.00
C PHE A 134 1.85 -4.34 -2.92
N SER A 135 1.99 -5.43 -2.16
CA SER A 135 3.24 -6.20 -2.14
C SER A 135 3.50 -6.87 -3.48
N TYR A 136 2.45 -7.41 -4.13
CA TYR A 136 2.52 -7.89 -5.51
C TYR A 136 2.94 -6.76 -6.48
N ALA A 137 2.37 -5.55 -6.34
CA ALA A 137 2.77 -4.40 -7.14
C ALA A 137 4.24 -4.01 -6.96
N CYS A 138 4.77 -4.08 -5.74
CA CYS A 138 6.19 -3.84 -5.49
C CYS A 138 7.09 -4.82 -6.26
N ASN A 139 6.66 -6.08 -6.36
CA ASN A 139 7.43 -7.12 -7.03
C ASN A 139 7.24 -7.10 -8.57
N ALA A 140 6.01 -6.88 -9.04
CA ALA A 140 5.67 -6.99 -10.46
C ALA A 140 5.85 -5.68 -11.25
N LEU A 141 5.69 -4.53 -10.59
CA LEU A 141 5.69 -3.21 -11.19
C LEU A 141 6.77 -2.27 -10.64
N ASP A 142 7.70 -2.78 -9.83
CA ASP A 142 8.77 -2.00 -9.20
C ASP A 142 8.23 -0.78 -8.41
N LEU A 143 7.07 -0.95 -7.75
CA LEU A 143 6.54 0.08 -6.86
C LEU A 143 7.53 0.28 -5.70
N PRO A 144 7.96 1.51 -5.39
CA PRO A 144 9.04 1.75 -4.44
C PRO A 144 8.69 1.33 -3.00
N GLU A 145 7.42 1.38 -2.64
CA GLU A 145 6.98 1.07 -1.28
C GLU A 145 5.50 0.68 -1.24
N ASN A 146 5.16 -0.22 -0.33
CA ASN A 146 3.77 -0.56 -0.01
C ASN A 146 3.21 0.46 1.01
N PRO A 147 2.27 1.34 0.62
CA PRO A 147 1.74 2.39 1.49
C PRO A 147 0.96 1.85 2.70
N VAL A 148 0.44 0.62 2.60
CA VAL A 148 -0.36 -0.01 3.66
C VAL A 148 0.49 -0.38 4.88
N ARG A 149 1.78 -0.68 4.67
CA ARG A 149 2.70 -1.06 5.78
C ARG A 149 2.88 0.06 6.81
N LYS A 150 2.64 1.31 6.41
CA LYS A 150 2.71 2.48 7.31
C LYS A 150 1.47 2.65 8.19
N ILE A 151 0.46 1.81 8.01
CA ILE A 151 -0.79 1.85 8.76
C ILE A 151 -0.72 0.80 9.87
N PRO A 152 -0.77 1.18 11.17
CA PRO A 152 -0.79 0.22 12.26
C PRO A 152 -2.04 -0.65 12.23
N SER A 153 -1.95 -1.87 12.74
CA SER A 153 -3.11 -2.73 12.93
C SER A 153 -3.90 -2.28 14.15
N LEU A 154 -5.22 -2.43 14.09
CA LEU A 154 -6.08 -2.20 15.22
C LEU A 154 -5.92 -3.32 16.25
N PRO A 155 -6.04 -3.02 17.57
CA PRO A 155 -5.96 -4.05 18.61
C PRO A 155 -7.11 -5.05 18.47
N GLU A 156 -6.80 -6.34 18.56
CA GLU A 156 -7.75 -7.42 18.45
C GLU A 156 -7.90 -8.14 19.78
N ASN A 157 -9.11 -8.18 20.32
CA ASN A 157 -9.44 -8.99 21.48
C ASN A 157 -9.95 -10.35 21.03
N ASN A 158 -9.02 -11.24 20.69
CA ASN A 158 -9.34 -12.57 20.17
C ASN A 158 -9.18 -13.67 21.24
N GLU A 159 -9.02 -13.32 22.49
CA GLU A 159 -8.89 -14.28 23.56
C GLU A 159 -10.18 -15.08 23.74
N ARG A 160 -10.13 -16.36 23.46
CA ARG A 160 -11.21 -17.30 23.79
C ARG A 160 -10.98 -17.79 25.22
N ILE A 161 -11.76 -17.23 26.15
CA ILE A 161 -11.66 -17.55 27.58
C ILE A 161 -12.48 -18.79 27.94
N ARG A 162 -13.17 -19.41 26.98
CA ARG A 162 -13.98 -20.60 27.27
C ARG A 162 -13.12 -21.85 27.31
N PHE A 163 -13.04 -22.48 28.48
CA PHE A 163 -12.51 -23.81 28.68
C PHE A 163 -13.66 -24.83 28.65
N LEU A 164 -13.35 -26.04 28.22
CA LEU A 164 -14.29 -27.15 28.31
C LEU A 164 -14.53 -27.53 29.78
N SER A 165 -15.80 -27.69 30.18
CA SER A 165 -16.13 -28.32 31.45
C SER A 165 -15.67 -29.77 31.47
N GLU A 166 -15.54 -30.39 32.69
CA GLU A 166 -15.18 -31.79 32.81
C GLU A 166 -16.14 -32.73 32.04
N ALA A 167 -17.43 -32.44 32.10
CA ALA A 167 -18.46 -33.19 31.39
C ALA A 167 -18.30 -33.07 29.85
N GLU A 168 -18.03 -31.85 29.35
CA GLU A 168 -17.77 -31.61 27.92
C GLU A 168 -16.48 -32.28 27.47
N ARG A 169 -15.44 -32.25 28.28
CA ARG A 169 -14.16 -32.93 28.03
C ARG A 169 -14.33 -34.44 27.92
N THR A 170 -15.03 -35.03 28.87
CA THR A 170 -15.31 -36.49 28.89
C THR A 170 -16.12 -36.88 27.67
N ARG A 171 -17.15 -36.10 27.33
CA ARG A 171 -17.98 -36.32 26.14
C ARG A 171 -17.16 -36.21 24.86
N LEU A 172 -16.28 -35.23 24.76
CA LEU A 172 -15.39 -35.07 23.62
C LEU A 172 -14.49 -36.28 23.44
N PHE A 173 -13.81 -36.72 24.51
CA PHE A 173 -12.92 -37.89 24.45
C PHE A 173 -13.68 -39.18 24.11
N SER A 174 -14.89 -39.40 24.65
CA SER A 174 -15.68 -40.56 24.28
C SER A 174 -16.07 -40.58 22.80
N THR A 175 -16.44 -39.39 22.26
CA THR A 175 -16.77 -39.25 20.84
C THR A 175 -15.53 -39.45 19.95
N CYS A 176 -14.38 -38.90 20.34
CA CYS A 176 -13.13 -39.12 19.61
C CYS A 176 -12.73 -40.60 19.54
N ARG A 177 -12.85 -41.33 20.67
CA ARG A 177 -12.57 -42.78 20.73
C ARG A 177 -13.53 -43.60 19.86
N ALA A 178 -14.80 -43.16 19.73
CA ALA A 178 -15.77 -43.81 18.85
C ALA A 178 -15.62 -43.41 17.37
N SER A 179 -14.75 -42.45 17.07
CA SER A 179 -14.52 -41.97 15.70
C SER A 179 -13.65 -42.93 14.91
N HIS A 180 -13.93 -43.05 13.61
CA HIS A 180 -13.10 -43.82 12.67
C HIS A 180 -11.86 -43.07 12.20
N TRP A 181 -11.55 -41.91 12.77
CA TRP A 181 -10.40 -41.11 12.39
C TRP A 181 -9.19 -41.39 13.27
N ASP A 182 -8.24 -42.15 12.78
CA ASP A 182 -7.04 -42.62 13.49
C ASP A 182 -6.15 -41.47 14.04
N LYS A 183 -6.39 -40.23 13.65
CA LYS A 183 -5.62 -39.05 14.06
C LYS A 183 -6.28 -38.19 15.16
N LEU A 184 -7.32 -38.67 15.81
CA LEU A 184 -8.02 -37.95 16.88
C LEU A 184 -7.63 -38.39 18.31
N TYR A 185 -6.57 -39.17 18.46
CA TYR A 185 -6.02 -39.63 19.76
C TYR A 185 -4.73 -38.91 20.09
#